data_30f3b24beaf0d21dbfba0c66dddc9d3f
#
_entry.id   30f3b24beaf0d21dbfba0c66dddc9d3f
#
_cell.length_a   1.000
_cell.length_b   1.000
_cell.length_c   1.000
_cell.angle_alpha   90.00
_cell.angle_beta   90.00
_cell.angle_gamma   90.00
#
_symmetry.space_group_name_H-M   'P 1'
#
loop_
_entity.id
_entity.type
_entity.pdbx_description
1 polymer ?
#
loop_
_entity_poly.entity_id
_entity_poly.type
_entity_poly.pdbx_seq_one_letter_code
_entity_poly.pdbx_strand_id
1 'polypeptide(L)'
;MKAKLNVFLIIFLTGLLTGCTFISERAEGIAPSKNYITRDYQIKDFNSIDATTVGDIYYTQSTDGKSSLQIYGPDNFVKLIQVSVKSNTLILAMDKHKKIKNAKKLKITISSPDLNRIQFKGVGNIHIDNKFVTGRLDIESKGVGDVNVQELDCQNLTVNSMGVGNVNLKGKVVNANLSSKGVGDVEAT
;
A
#
# COMPACT_ATOMS: atom_id res chain seq x y z
N MET A 1 -17.93 -37.77 60.83
CA MET A 1 -17.07 -37.79 59.62
C MET A 1 -17.76 -37.17 58.36
N LYS A 2 -18.69 -36.22 58.48
CA LYS A 2 -19.39 -35.63 57.30
C LYS A 2 -19.12 -34.14 57.08
N ALA A 3 -18.35 -33.47 57.96
CA ALA A 3 -18.08 -32.05 57.84
C ALA A 3 -16.83 -31.66 57.06
N LYS A 4 -15.91 -32.60 56.76
CA LYS A 4 -14.64 -32.31 56.08
C LYS A 4 -14.73 -32.40 54.52
N LEU A 5 -15.80 -32.95 53.97
CA LEU A 5 -15.96 -33.14 52.53
C LEU A 5 -16.51 -31.85 51.84
N ASN A 6 -17.27 -31.04 52.55
CA ASN A 6 -17.86 -29.83 51.96
C ASN A 6 -16.88 -28.64 51.87
N VAL A 7 -15.84 -28.61 52.66
CA VAL A 7 -14.83 -27.53 52.62
C VAL A 7 -13.90 -27.68 51.38
N PHE A 8 -13.61 -28.92 50.97
CA PHE A 8 -12.76 -29.17 49.78
C PHE A 8 -13.47 -28.85 48.47
N LEU A 9 -14.81 -28.98 48.42
CA LEU A 9 -15.60 -28.70 47.22
C LEU A 9 -15.77 -27.20 46.98
N ILE A 10 -15.78 -26.40 48.06
CA ILE A 10 -15.94 -24.93 47.96
C ILE A 10 -14.63 -24.27 47.49
N ILE A 11 -13.45 -24.81 47.85
CA ILE A 11 -12.15 -24.27 47.42
C ILE A 11 -11.87 -24.57 45.96
N PHE A 12 -12.45 -25.65 45.38
CA PHE A 12 -12.28 -25.98 43.98
C PHE A 12 -13.17 -25.14 43.04
N LEU A 13 -14.26 -24.59 43.53
CA LEU A 13 -15.20 -23.79 42.72
C LEU A 13 -14.84 -22.30 42.66
N THR A 14 -13.96 -21.80 43.56
CA THR A 14 -13.50 -20.40 43.54
C THR A 14 -12.26 -20.17 42.66
N GLY A 15 -11.61 -21.23 42.18
CA GLY A 15 -10.40 -21.14 41.33
C GLY A 15 -10.66 -20.94 39.83
N LEU A 16 -11.92 -20.99 39.38
CA LEU A 16 -12.24 -20.95 37.93
C LEU A 16 -12.71 -19.58 37.40
N LEU A 17 -12.64 -18.52 38.23
CA LEU A 17 -13.06 -17.17 37.83
C LEU A 17 -11.88 -16.18 37.65
N THR A 18 -10.63 -16.65 37.54
CA THR A 18 -9.58 -15.82 36.98
C THR A 18 -9.75 -15.78 35.48
N GLY A 19 -10.78 -15.06 35.02
CA GLY A 19 -10.90 -14.69 33.64
C GLY A 19 -9.64 -13.96 33.23
N CYS A 20 -8.83 -14.55 32.33
CA CYS A 20 -7.81 -13.84 31.59
C CYS A 20 -8.48 -12.67 30.89
N THR A 21 -8.46 -11.49 31.48
CA THR A 21 -8.66 -10.26 30.74
C THR A 21 -7.48 -10.15 29.78
N PHE A 22 -7.65 -10.70 28.57
CA PHE A 22 -6.83 -10.33 27.44
C PHE A 22 -7.10 -8.85 27.19
N ILE A 23 -6.35 -7.97 27.85
CA ILE A 23 -6.20 -6.59 27.42
C ILE A 23 -5.44 -6.68 26.11
N SER A 24 -6.17 -6.83 24.99
CA SER A 24 -5.59 -6.54 23.69
C SER A 24 -5.28 -5.04 23.71
N GLU A 25 -4.04 -4.67 23.95
CA GLU A 25 -3.57 -3.33 23.61
C GLU A 25 -3.83 -3.17 22.11
N ARG A 26 -4.98 -2.62 21.77
CA ARG A 26 -5.21 -2.10 20.42
C ARG A 26 -4.22 -0.97 20.27
N ALA A 27 -3.10 -1.26 19.60
CA ALA A 27 -2.16 -0.21 19.23
C ALA A 27 -2.98 0.91 18.54
N GLU A 28 -3.20 2.01 19.28
CA GLU A 28 -3.96 3.14 18.78
C GLU A 28 -3.27 3.68 17.54
N GLY A 29 -3.96 3.62 16.40
CA GLY A 29 -3.42 4.18 15.17
C GLY A 29 -3.27 5.70 15.29
N ILE A 30 -2.21 6.25 14.73
CA ILE A 30 -1.93 7.67 14.68
C ILE A 30 -3.05 8.38 13.92
N ALA A 31 -3.72 9.34 14.55
CA ALA A 31 -4.73 10.18 13.92
C ALA A 31 -4.06 11.24 13.02
N PRO A 32 -4.72 11.68 11.92
CA PRO A 32 -4.19 12.76 11.08
C PRO A 32 -4.17 14.07 11.86
N SER A 33 -3.10 14.84 11.74
CA SER A 33 -3.05 16.21 12.21
C SER A 33 -4.03 17.10 11.41
N LYS A 34 -4.35 18.27 11.95
CA LYS A 34 -5.15 19.28 11.24
C LYS A 34 -4.30 20.12 10.26
N ASN A 35 -2.98 20.07 10.39
CA ASN A 35 -2.06 20.79 9.53
C ASN A 35 -1.72 19.94 8.31
N TYR A 36 -2.04 20.43 7.12
CA TYR A 36 -1.74 19.77 5.84
C TYR A 36 -0.57 20.47 5.19
N ILE A 37 0.34 19.69 4.65
CA ILE A 37 1.51 20.19 3.92
C ILE A 37 1.65 19.47 2.58
N THR A 38 2.30 20.16 1.66
CA THR A 38 2.87 19.58 0.44
C THR A 38 4.38 19.52 0.62
N ARG A 39 4.98 18.40 0.33
CA ARG A 39 6.44 18.22 0.37
C ARG A 39 6.94 17.71 -0.96
N ASP A 40 7.81 18.48 -1.59
CA ASP A 40 8.55 18.08 -2.79
C ASP A 40 9.85 17.39 -2.38
N TYR A 41 10.20 16.34 -3.13
CA TYR A 41 11.42 15.59 -2.91
C TYR A 41 12.35 15.72 -4.10
N GLN A 42 13.59 16.06 -3.84
CA GLN A 42 14.65 15.96 -4.85
C GLN A 42 15.06 14.49 -4.95
N ILE A 43 14.76 13.87 -6.08
CA ILE A 43 15.01 12.46 -6.34
C ILE A 43 15.83 12.28 -7.61
N LYS A 44 16.55 11.17 -7.70
CA LYS A 44 17.22 10.75 -8.92
C LYS A 44 16.23 10.08 -9.87
N ASP A 45 16.59 9.93 -11.12
CA ASP A 45 15.77 9.19 -12.07
C ASP A 45 15.60 7.73 -11.65
N PHE A 46 14.43 7.21 -11.99
CA PHE A 46 14.03 5.84 -11.72
C PHE A 46 13.09 5.36 -12.83
N ASN A 47 12.95 4.04 -12.94
CA ASN A 47 12.01 3.37 -13.84
C ASN A 47 11.24 2.25 -13.13
N SER A 48 11.35 2.16 -11.83
CA SER A 48 10.63 1.19 -11.00
C SER A 48 10.15 1.83 -9.70
N ILE A 49 9.01 1.40 -9.18
CA ILE A 49 8.44 1.84 -7.90
C ILE A 49 8.29 0.62 -6.98
N ASP A 50 8.82 0.69 -5.77
CA ASP A 50 8.52 -0.22 -4.65
C ASP A 50 7.87 0.60 -3.52
N ALA A 51 6.56 0.44 -3.35
CA ALA A 51 5.79 1.19 -2.39
C ALA A 51 5.26 0.27 -1.27
N THR A 52 5.82 0.44 -0.07
CA THR A 52 5.34 -0.15 1.18
C THR A 52 4.87 1.00 2.08
N THR A 53 3.78 1.63 1.68
CA THR A 53 3.25 2.86 2.31
C THR A 53 1.74 2.84 2.34
N VAL A 54 1.14 3.92 2.85
CA VAL A 54 -0.29 4.16 2.83
C VAL A 54 -0.59 5.44 2.07
N GLY A 55 -1.80 5.53 1.50
CA GLY A 55 -2.24 6.67 0.68
C GLY A 55 -2.29 6.33 -0.80
N ASP A 56 -2.99 7.17 -1.55
CA ASP A 56 -3.17 6.97 -2.99
C ASP A 56 -1.96 7.50 -3.77
N ILE A 57 -1.51 6.69 -4.73
CA ILE A 57 -0.39 7.00 -5.63
C ILE A 57 -0.96 7.40 -7.00
N TYR A 58 -0.54 8.54 -7.49
CA TYR A 58 -0.85 9.06 -8.83
C TYR A 58 0.45 9.13 -9.63
N TYR A 59 0.54 8.33 -10.65
CA TYR A 59 1.68 8.34 -11.57
C TYR A 59 1.32 8.98 -12.89
N THR A 60 2.23 9.77 -13.43
CA THR A 60 2.15 10.35 -14.77
C THR A 60 3.49 10.18 -15.47
N GLN A 61 3.49 9.71 -16.72
CA GLN A 61 4.71 9.68 -17.53
C GLN A 61 5.12 11.10 -17.88
N SER A 62 6.35 11.49 -17.51
CA SER A 62 6.84 12.84 -17.79
C SER A 62 7.21 13.02 -19.25
N THR A 63 6.94 14.21 -19.79
CA THR A 63 7.28 14.59 -21.16
C THR A 63 8.53 15.46 -21.24
N ASP A 64 9.00 15.96 -20.11
CA ASP A 64 10.20 16.82 -19.98
C ASP A 64 11.48 16.03 -19.65
N GLY A 65 11.38 14.71 -19.57
CA GLY A 65 12.50 13.82 -19.26
C GLY A 65 12.95 13.83 -17.81
N LYS A 66 12.17 14.42 -16.88
CA LYS A 66 12.55 14.54 -15.47
C LYS A 66 11.67 13.68 -14.57
N SER A 67 12.27 13.20 -13.50
CA SER A 67 11.54 12.51 -12.44
C SER A 67 11.16 13.48 -11.33
N SER A 68 9.96 13.35 -10.77
CA SER A 68 9.48 14.15 -9.64
C SER A 68 8.69 13.32 -8.64
N LEU A 69 8.68 13.77 -7.40
CA LEU A 69 7.88 13.21 -6.33
C LEU A 69 7.37 14.32 -5.41
N GLN A 70 6.08 14.34 -5.21
CA GLN A 70 5.41 15.23 -4.27
C GLN A 70 4.48 14.42 -3.36
N ILE A 71 4.47 14.72 -2.07
CA ILE A 71 3.57 14.10 -1.09
C ILE A 71 2.75 15.21 -0.42
N TYR A 72 1.44 15.08 -0.52
CA TYR A 72 0.47 15.95 0.15
C TYR A 72 -0.32 15.20 1.22
N GLY A 73 -0.51 15.82 2.37
CA GLY A 73 -1.33 15.27 3.44
C GLY A 73 -1.07 15.88 4.82
N PRO A 74 -1.63 15.27 5.87
CA PRO A 74 -1.33 15.65 7.25
C PRO A 74 0.18 15.60 7.51
N ASP A 75 0.73 16.67 8.11
CA ASP A 75 2.19 16.81 8.28
C ASP A 75 2.82 15.68 9.10
N ASN A 76 2.08 15.15 10.09
CA ASN A 76 2.52 14.01 10.87
C ASN A 76 2.55 12.69 10.05
N PHE A 77 1.75 12.56 8.99
CA PHE A 77 1.79 11.41 8.09
C PHE A 77 2.90 11.54 7.05
N VAL A 78 3.02 12.73 6.45
CA VAL A 78 4.08 13.00 5.45
C VAL A 78 5.46 12.74 6.03
N LYS A 79 5.70 13.07 7.31
CA LYS A 79 6.95 12.80 8.03
C LYS A 79 7.26 11.31 8.26
N LEU A 80 6.27 10.43 8.20
CA LEU A 80 6.46 8.98 8.39
C LEU A 80 6.91 8.27 7.10
N ILE A 81 6.76 8.91 5.93
CA ILE A 81 7.14 8.30 4.66
C ILE A 81 8.63 8.54 4.43
N GLN A 82 9.36 7.44 4.31
CA GLN A 82 10.76 7.42 3.92
C GLN A 82 10.85 7.29 2.40
N VAL A 83 11.64 8.16 1.77
CA VAL A 83 11.84 8.22 0.32
C VAL A 83 13.30 7.99 0.01
N SER A 84 13.57 7.08 -0.91
CA SER A 84 14.91 6.86 -1.46
C SER A 84 14.84 6.31 -2.88
N VAL A 85 15.90 6.54 -3.66
CA VAL A 85 16.08 5.90 -4.96
C VAL A 85 17.34 5.03 -4.92
N LYS A 86 17.17 3.73 -5.17
CA LYS A 86 18.26 2.74 -5.22
C LYS A 86 18.11 1.84 -6.44
N SER A 87 19.20 1.64 -7.19
CA SER A 87 19.19 0.78 -8.38
C SER A 87 18.02 1.08 -9.34
N ASN A 88 17.82 2.35 -9.69
CA ASN A 88 16.71 2.86 -10.51
C ASN A 88 15.31 2.55 -9.97
N THR A 89 15.17 2.25 -8.66
CA THR A 89 13.90 2.01 -8.01
C THR A 89 13.61 3.11 -7.01
N LEU A 90 12.48 3.81 -7.19
CA LEU A 90 11.91 4.69 -6.18
C LEU A 90 11.30 3.85 -5.08
N ILE A 91 11.83 3.97 -3.87
CA ILE A 91 11.38 3.25 -2.69
C ILE A 91 10.60 4.21 -1.80
N LEU A 92 9.33 3.91 -1.59
CA LEU A 92 8.45 4.58 -0.66
C LEU A 92 8.16 3.63 0.50
N ALA A 93 8.67 3.92 1.68
CA ALA A 93 8.52 3.04 2.83
C ALA A 93 7.91 3.79 4.02
N MET A 94 7.01 3.12 4.71
CA MET A 94 6.52 3.53 6.02
C MET A 94 6.83 2.41 7.03
N ASP A 95 7.19 2.78 8.25
CA ASP A 95 7.42 1.82 9.32
C ASP A 95 6.15 0.96 9.54
N LYS A 96 6.28 -0.34 9.32
CA LYS A 96 5.17 -1.31 9.45
C LYS A 96 4.55 -1.36 10.85
N HIS A 97 5.26 -0.88 11.87
CA HIS A 97 4.77 -0.80 13.25
C HIS A 97 3.95 0.47 13.50
N LYS A 98 3.94 1.43 12.56
CA LYS A 98 3.16 2.67 12.65
C LYS A 98 1.83 2.48 11.93
N LYS A 99 0.77 2.25 12.68
CA LYS A 99 -0.61 2.23 12.15
C LYS A 99 -1.13 3.65 12.08
N ILE A 100 -1.66 4.06 10.94
CA ILE A 100 -2.31 5.36 10.78
C ILE A 100 -3.81 5.19 10.52
N LYS A 101 -4.60 6.14 11.01
CA LYS A 101 -6.05 6.22 10.75
C LYS A 101 -6.30 7.14 9.55
N ASN A 102 -7.30 6.82 8.73
CA ASN A 102 -7.69 7.65 7.56
C ASN A 102 -6.54 7.87 6.54
N ALA A 103 -5.89 6.78 6.13
CA ALA A 103 -4.81 6.79 5.14
C ALA A 103 -5.15 7.50 3.81
N LYS A 104 -6.43 7.54 3.41
CA LYS A 104 -6.93 8.24 2.21
C LYS A 104 -6.60 9.74 2.15
N LYS A 105 -6.13 10.32 3.24
CA LYS A 105 -5.71 11.73 3.29
C LYS A 105 -4.29 11.97 2.76
N LEU A 106 -3.54 10.92 2.46
CA LEU A 106 -2.23 11.01 1.82
C LEU A 106 -2.36 10.83 0.31
N LYS A 107 -1.84 11.81 -0.42
CA LYS A 107 -1.71 11.77 -1.88
C LYS A 107 -0.24 11.83 -2.26
N ILE A 108 0.21 10.84 -3.01
CA ILE A 108 1.59 10.72 -3.50
C ILE A 108 1.55 10.90 -5.01
N THR A 109 2.12 11.97 -5.52
CA THR A 109 2.20 12.27 -6.95
C THR A 109 3.61 12.02 -7.44
N ILE A 110 3.72 11.18 -8.46
CA ILE A 110 4.99 10.70 -8.99
C ILE A 110 5.01 10.92 -10.51
N SER A 111 6.14 11.38 -11.03
CA SER A 111 6.38 11.31 -12.47
C SER A 111 7.79 10.80 -12.79
N SER A 112 7.94 10.13 -13.93
CA SER A 112 9.22 9.73 -14.52
C SER A 112 9.08 9.57 -16.03
N PRO A 113 10.19 9.66 -16.79
CA PRO A 113 10.16 9.47 -18.23
C PRO A 113 9.72 8.06 -18.65
N ASP A 114 10.09 7.08 -17.86
CA ASP A 114 9.75 5.68 -18.06
C ASP A 114 9.42 4.99 -16.75
N LEU A 115 8.53 3.99 -16.82
CA LEU A 115 8.18 3.12 -15.71
C LEU A 115 7.93 1.71 -16.25
N ASN A 116 8.69 0.76 -15.78
CA ASN A 116 8.60 -0.63 -16.21
C ASN A 116 8.23 -1.62 -15.11
N ARG A 117 8.18 -1.17 -13.86
CA ARG A 117 7.78 -2.01 -12.73
C ARG A 117 7.10 -1.22 -11.61
N ILE A 118 6.01 -1.78 -11.09
CA ILE A 118 5.32 -1.32 -9.89
C ILE A 118 5.20 -2.51 -8.93
N GLN A 119 5.77 -2.38 -7.74
CA GLN A 119 5.55 -3.29 -6.62
C GLN A 119 4.83 -2.53 -5.51
N PHE A 120 3.63 -2.98 -5.16
CA PHE A 120 2.80 -2.33 -4.15
C PHE A 120 2.46 -3.30 -3.01
N LYS A 121 2.81 -2.92 -1.79
CA LYS A 121 2.57 -3.69 -0.56
C LYS A 121 1.85 -2.87 0.50
N GLY A 122 1.27 -1.77 0.10
CA GLY A 122 0.67 -0.76 0.98
C GLY A 122 -0.84 -0.85 1.14
N VAL A 123 -1.44 0.27 1.56
CA VAL A 123 -2.89 0.47 1.63
C VAL A 123 -3.24 1.79 0.92
N GLY A 124 -3.98 1.71 -0.17
CA GLY A 124 -4.35 2.83 -1.04
C GLY A 124 -4.40 2.38 -2.49
N ASN A 125 -4.82 3.26 -3.36
CA ASN A 125 -4.96 2.97 -4.78
C ASN A 125 -3.76 3.50 -5.58
N ILE A 126 -3.51 2.87 -6.73
CA ILE A 126 -2.57 3.37 -7.73
C ILE A 126 -3.37 3.82 -8.95
N HIS A 127 -3.12 5.03 -9.41
CA HIS A 127 -3.76 5.66 -10.54
C HIS A 127 -2.73 6.05 -11.60
N ILE A 128 -2.95 5.60 -12.83
CA ILE A 128 -2.26 6.05 -14.04
C ILE A 128 -3.36 6.47 -15.01
N ASP A 129 -3.79 7.75 -14.89
CA ASP A 129 -4.99 8.25 -15.57
C ASP A 129 -4.68 8.81 -16.96
N ASN A 130 -3.42 9.16 -17.25
CA ASN A 130 -2.98 9.69 -18.52
C ASN A 130 -2.38 8.57 -19.40
N LYS A 131 -2.20 8.89 -20.68
CA LYS A 131 -1.54 8.00 -21.63
C LYS A 131 -0.17 7.58 -21.08
N PHE A 132 0.03 6.27 -21.10
CA PHE A 132 1.25 5.64 -20.60
C PHE A 132 1.80 4.65 -21.64
N VAL A 133 2.98 4.95 -22.18
CA VAL A 133 3.63 4.17 -23.22
C VAL A 133 4.90 3.55 -22.68
N THR A 134 5.03 2.23 -22.75
CA THR A 134 6.22 1.52 -22.29
C THR A 134 6.41 0.20 -23.03
N GLY A 135 7.67 -0.24 -23.21
CA GLY A 135 7.95 -1.54 -23.80
C GLY A 135 7.62 -2.72 -22.87
N ARG A 136 7.66 -2.50 -21.56
CA ARG A 136 7.36 -3.51 -20.55
C ARG A 136 6.75 -2.88 -19.31
N LEU A 137 5.73 -3.54 -18.74
CA LEU A 137 5.18 -3.18 -17.44
C LEU A 137 4.94 -4.43 -16.59
N ASP A 138 5.60 -4.50 -15.44
CA ASP A 138 5.38 -5.54 -14.44
C ASP A 138 4.67 -4.94 -13.24
N ILE A 139 3.47 -5.41 -12.93
CA ILE A 139 2.69 -4.99 -11.76
C ILE A 139 2.61 -6.14 -10.76
N GLU A 140 3.10 -5.90 -9.56
CA GLU A 140 2.98 -6.83 -8.43
C GLU A 140 2.22 -6.14 -7.29
N SER A 141 0.95 -6.51 -7.08
CA SER A 141 0.11 -5.98 -6.01
C SER A 141 -0.05 -7.00 -4.89
N LYS A 142 0.49 -6.68 -3.71
CA LYS A 142 0.34 -7.46 -2.45
C LYS A 142 -0.34 -6.63 -1.35
N GLY A 143 -0.82 -5.45 -1.69
CA GLY A 143 -1.44 -4.50 -0.78
C GLY A 143 -2.95 -4.62 -0.68
N VAL A 144 -3.56 -3.57 -0.17
CA VAL A 144 -5.02 -3.38 -0.12
C VAL A 144 -5.36 -2.10 -0.87
N GLY A 145 -6.10 -2.24 -1.97
CA GLY A 145 -6.51 -1.15 -2.86
C GLY A 145 -6.37 -1.53 -4.32
N ASP A 146 -6.92 -0.69 -5.18
CA ASP A 146 -7.02 -0.93 -6.61
C ASP A 146 -5.81 -0.35 -7.37
N VAL A 147 -5.49 -1.00 -8.50
CA VAL A 147 -4.55 -0.46 -9.49
C VAL A 147 -5.34 -0.15 -10.75
N ASN A 148 -5.36 1.12 -11.14
CA ASN A 148 -6.14 1.60 -12.28
C ASN A 148 -5.20 2.25 -13.30
N VAL A 149 -5.19 1.73 -14.53
CA VAL A 149 -4.47 2.29 -15.68
C VAL A 149 -5.48 2.54 -16.79
N GLN A 150 -5.66 3.82 -17.20
CA GLN A 150 -6.74 4.21 -18.11
C GLN A 150 -6.35 4.17 -19.58
N GLU A 151 -5.11 4.44 -19.94
CA GLU A 151 -4.66 4.49 -21.34
C GLU A 151 -3.24 3.92 -21.46
N LEU A 152 -3.13 2.59 -21.50
CA LEU A 152 -1.86 1.86 -21.60
C LEU A 152 -1.55 1.53 -23.07
N ASP A 153 -0.31 1.79 -23.48
CA ASP A 153 0.27 1.26 -24.73
C ASP A 153 1.57 0.51 -24.36
N CYS A 154 1.49 -0.82 -24.35
CA CYS A 154 2.54 -1.67 -23.81
C CYS A 154 2.81 -2.89 -24.69
N GLN A 155 4.08 -3.23 -24.90
CA GLN A 155 4.41 -4.47 -25.62
C GLN A 155 4.26 -5.72 -24.73
N ASN A 156 4.78 -5.69 -23.51
CA ASN A 156 4.78 -6.84 -22.61
C ASN A 156 4.26 -6.44 -21.22
N LEU A 157 3.11 -6.96 -20.87
CA LEU A 157 2.46 -6.72 -19.59
C LEU A 157 2.48 -7.98 -18.72
N THR A 158 2.95 -7.87 -17.49
CA THR A 158 2.84 -8.92 -16.48
C THR A 158 2.12 -8.37 -15.25
N VAL A 159 1.06 -9.03 -14.80
CA VAL A 159 0.31 -8.65 -13.59
C VAL A 159 0.24 -9.83 -12.64
N ASN A 160 0.67 -9.62 -11.41
CA ASN A 160 0.54 -10.56 -10.30
C ASN A 160 -0.22 -9.88 -9.15
N SER A 161 -1.51 -10.12 -9.04
CA SER A 161 -2.35 -9.65 -7.93
C SER A 161 -2.42 -10.72 -6.84
N MET A 162 -1.88 -10.42 -5.67
CA MET A 162 -1.88 -11.28 -4.48
C MET A 162 -2.46 -10.57 -3.25
N GLY A 163 -2.99 -9.38 -3.44
CA GLY A 163 -3.55 -8.51 -2.40
C GLY A 163 -5.08 -8.59 -2.33
N VAL A 164 -5.67 -7.49 -1.85
CA VAL A 164 -7.12 -7.26 -1.82
C VAL A 164 -7.41 -6.00 -2.61
N GLY A 165 -8.14 -6.13 -3.71
CA GLY A 165 -8.48 -5.05 -4.64
C GLY A 165 -8.36 -5.49 -6.09
N ASN A 166 -8.86 -4.66 -6.99
CA ASN A 166 -8.90 -4.95 -8.41
C ASN A 166 -7.69 -4.34 -9.13
N VAL A 167 -7.31 -4.97 -10.25
CA VAL A 167 -6.35 -4.40 -11.20
C VAL A 167 -7.08 -4.17 -12.52
N ASN A 168 -7.35 -2.91 -12.85
CA ASN A 168 -8.10 -2.50 -14.03
C ASN A 168 -7.14 -1.81 -15.00
N LEU A 169 -6.96 -2.41 -16.16
CA LEU A 169 -6.04 -1.93 -17.20
C LEU A 169 -6.80 -1.74 -18.50
N LYS A 170 -6.75 -0.54 -19.07
CA LYS A 170 -7.37 -0.21 -20.35
C LYS A 170 -6.30 0.24 -21.33
N GLY A 171 -6.36 -0.28 -22.57
CA GLY A 171 -5.44 0.17 -23.61
C GLY A 171 -5.03 -0.90 -24.60
N LYS A 172 -3.82 -0.78 -25.14
CA LYS A 172 -3.25 -1.70 -26.13
C LYS A 172 -2.08 -2.46 -25.56
N VAL A 173 -2.16 -3.78 -25.58
CA VAL A 173 -1.09 -4.66 -25.10
C VAL A 173 -0.83 -5.75 -26.13
N VAL A 174 0.42 -5.97 -26.50
CA VAL A 174 0.78 -7.04 -27.47
C VAL A 174 0.81 -8.40 -26.78
N ASN A 175 1.50 -8.51 -25.64
CA ASN A 175 1.60 -9.73 -24.87
C ASN A 175 1.20 -9.47 -23.42
N ALA A 176 0.24 -10.22 -22.90
CA ALA A 176 -0.23 -10.08 -21.51
C ALA A 176 -0.12 -11.41 -20.75
N ASN A 177 0.44 -11.36 -19.53
CA ASN A 177 0.43 -12.44 -18.57
C ASN A 177 -0.23 -11.96 -17.27
N LEU A 178 -1.45 -12.43 -16.98
CA LEU A 178 -2.27 -11.96 -15.89
C LEU A 178 -2.48 -13.09 -14.88
N SER A 179 -2.20 -12.83 -13.61
CA SER A 179 -2.39 -13.78 -12.51
C SER A 179 -3.05 -13.10 -11.30
N SER A 180 -4.16 -13.67 -10.84
CA SER A 180 -4.80 -13.28 -9.58
C SER A 180 -4.80 -14.46 -8.61
N LYS A 181 -4.21 -14.26 -7.42
CA LYS A 181 -4.21 -15.19 -6.28
C LYS A 181 -4.73 -14.52 -5.01
N GLY A 182 -5.19 -13.29 -5.12
CA GLY A 182 -5.75 -12.48 -4.05
C GLY A 182 -7.28 -12.48 -4.02
N VAL A 183 -7.84 -11.43 -3.43
CA VAL A 183 -9.27 -11.14 -3.44
C VAL A 183 -9.50 -9.93 -4.33
N GLY A 184 -10.22 -10.13 -5.42
CA GLY A 184 -10.48 -9.13 -6.47
C GLY A 184 -10.10 -9.65 -7.85
N ASP A 185 -10.44 -8.87 -8.86
CA ASP A 185 -10.31 -9.23 -10.26
C ASP A 185 -9.12 -8.53 -10.93
N VAL A 186 -8.61 -9.16 -11.99
CA VAL A 186 -7.64 -8.55 -12.92
C VAL A 186 -8.33 -8.45 -14.27
N GLU A 187 -8.61 -7.22 -14.71
CA GLU A 187 -9.27 -6.91 -15.98
C GLU A 187 -8.32 -6.11 -16.88
N ALA A 188 -8.19 -6.54 -18.13
CA ALA A 188 -7.43 -5.84 -19.17
C ALA A 188 -8.31 -5.75 -20.42
N THR A 189 -8.67 -4.51 -20.84
CA THR A 189 -9.58 -4.21 -21.95
C THR A 189 -9.02 -3.18 -22.93
#